data_f225cb7243bb7b9f9f620ec450a865fe
#
_entry.id   f225cb7243bb7b9f9f620ec450a865fe
#
_cell.length_a   1.000
_cell.length_b   1.000
_cell.length_c   1.000
_cell.angle_alpha   90.00
_cell.angle_beta   90.00
_cell.angle_gamma   90.00
#
_symmetry.space_group_name_H-M   'P 1'
#
loop_
_entity.id
_entity.type
_entity.pdbx_description
1 polymer ?
#
loop_
_entity_poly.entity_id
_entity_poly.type
_entity_poly.pdbx_seq_one_letter_code
_entity_poly.pdbx_strand_id
1 'polypeptide(L)'
;MSEMAAHDAHARRADGLVHQFFDIEQQRDAGRLGMWLFLATEILFFGGMFTAYIVYRLLHYQSFMDGSHYLIVRYGATNTAVLICSSLTMAMAIRSAQTGKSKGNTVAWLIATMILGLTFIGIKLYFEWYRDWMEGLIPGFHWIPVAGHTPGVEQFFCFYFFMTGLHALHMVVGVGILTVLVIMTARGRFSSQYYAPLEISGLYWHFVDIVWIFLFPLLYLIGGRYPGS
;
A
#
# COMPACT_ATOMS: atom_id res chain seq x y z
N MET A 1 17.60 37.41 28.95
CA MET A 1 17.07 37.13 27.61
C MET A 1 17.42 35.73 27.08
N SER A 2 18.58 35.17 27.40
CA SER A 2 19.03 33.84 26.94
C SER A 2 18.27 32.66 27.55
N GLU A 3 17.96 32.69 28.87
CA GLU A 3 17.27 31.61 29.57
C GLU A 3 15.79 31.49 29.19
N MET A 4 15.12 32.62 28.94
CA MET A 4 13.71 32.64 28.51
C MET A 4 13.55 32.07 27.10
N ALA A 5 14.48 32.37 26.17
CA ALA A 5 14.52 31.80 24.84
C ALA A 5 14.82 30.28 24.84
N ALA A 6 15.68 29.83 25.79
CA ALA A 6 15.95 28.40 25.97
C ALA A 6 14.75 27.64 26.58
N HIS A 7 14.05 28.26 27.53
CA HIS A 7 12.85 27.70 28.14
C HIS A 7 11.69 27.57 27.08
N ASP A 8 11.51 28.61 26.27
CA ASP A 8 10.52 28.60 25.18
C ASP A 8 10.88 27.57 24.10
N ALA A 9 12.16 27.37 23.79
CA ALA A 9 12.63 26.35 22.86
C ALA A 9 12.41 24.92 23.41
N HIS A 10 12.55 24.73 24.72
CA HIS A 10 12.26 23.46 25.41
C HIS A 10 10.75 23.17 25.46
N ALA A 11 9.92 24.19 25.76
CA ALA A 11 8.47 24.06 25.75
C ALA A 11 7.94 23.69 24.33
N ARG A 12 8.41 24.34 23.28
CA ARG A 12 8.06 24.05 21.89
C ARG A 12 8.46 22.63 21.44
N ARG A 13 9.59 22.10 21.95
CA ARG A 13 9.99 20.70 21.69
C ARG A 13 9.11 19.69 22.40
N ALA A 14 8.55 20.03 23.56
CA ALA A 14 7.61 19.18 24.29
C ALA A 14 6.27 19.01 23.52
N ASP A 15 5.85 20.03 22.76
CA ASP A 15 4.60 20.03 22.00
C ASP A 15 4.71 19.41 20.61
N GLY A 16 5.87 18.89 20.19
CA GLY A 16 6.07 18.26 18.87
C GLY A 16 6.24 19.27 17.72
N LEU A 17 6.38 20.57 18.01
CA LEU A 17 6.61 21.62 17.01
C LEU A 17 8.06 21.55 16.49
N VAL A 18 8.22 21.46 15.18
CA VAL A 18 9.54 21.50 14.51
C VAL A 18 9.96 22.96 14.30
N HIS A 19 11.25 23.25 14.51
CA HIS A 19 11.85 24.59 14.54
C HIS A 19 11.48 25.51 13.34
N GLN A 20 11.15 24.95 12.19
CA GLN A 20 10.83 25.69 10.95
C GLN A 20 9.38 26.18 10.87
N PHE A 21 8.50 25.78 11.81
CA PHE A 21 7.10 26.19 11.83
C PHE A 21 6.82 27.13 12.99
N PHE A 22 5.90 28.07 12.76
CA PHE A 22 5.50 29.05 13.77
C PHE A 22 4.50 28.46 14.77
N ASP A 23 3.64 27.56 14.30
CA ASP A 23 2.65 26.86 15.12
C ASP A 23 2.38 25.42 14.65
N ILE A 24 1.66 24.66 15.47
CA ILE A 24 1.34 23.24 15.22
C ILE A 24 0.35 23.12 14.06
N GLU A 25 -0.53 24.09 13.88
CA GLU A 25 -1.54 24.08 12.82
C GLU A 25 -0.87 24.22 11.46
N GLN A 26 0.05 25.19 11.31
CA GLN A 26 0.86 25.37 10.12
C GLN A 26 1.68 24.12 9.78
N GLN A 27 2.29 23.48 10.79
CA GLN A 27 3.02 22.22 10.61
C GLN A 27 2.13 21.10 10.11
N ARG A 28 0.91 21.01 10.65
CA ARG A 28 -0.09 20.01 10.25
C ARG A 28 -0.57 20.20 8.82
N ASP A 29 -0.86 21.45 8.44
CA ASP A 29 -1.31 21.80 7.09
C ASP A 29 -0.22 21.59 6.05
N ALA A 30 1.02 21.95 6.35
CA ALA A 30 2.17 21.67 5.49
C ALA A 30 2.36 20.15 5.28
N GLY A 31 2.23 19.35 6.34
CA GLY A 31 2.30 17.89 6.24
C GLY A 31 1.18 17.29 5.40
N ARG A 32 -0.05 17.78 5.57
CA ARG A 32 -1.20 17.37 4.74
C ARG A 32 -1.02 17.73 3.28
N LEU A 33 -0.62 18.98 3.00
CA LEU A 33 -0.36 19.43 1.63
C LEU A 33 0.73 18.59 0.96
N GLY A 34 1.84 18.35 1.66
CA GLY A 34 2.91 17.47 1.15
C GLY A 34 2.43 16.06 0.84
N MET A 35 1.60 15.46 1.70
CA MET A 35 1.01 14.14 1.45
C MET A 35 0.08 14.17 0.24
N TRP A 36 -0.77 15.18 0.08
CA TRP A 36 -1.65 15.29 -1.09
C TRP A 36 -0.88 15.44 -2.39
N LEU A 37 0.20 16.25 -2.41
CA LEU A 37 1.08 16.36 -3.58
C LEU A 37 1.75 15.03 -3.90
N PHE A 38 2.26 14.32 -2.89
CA PHE A 38 2.82 12.99 -3.06
C PHE A 38 1.79 12.02 -3.64
N LEU A 39 0.58 11.93 -3.06
CA LEU A 39 -0.48 11.06 -3.57
C LEU A 39 -0.88 11.42 -5.01
N ALA A 40 -0.89 12.71 -5.37
CA ALA A 40 -1.17 13.12 -6.74
C ALA A 40 -0.10 12.59 -7.72
N THR A 41 1.19 12.63 -7.35
CA THR A 41 2.26 12.04 -8.18
C THR A 41 2.12 10.53 -8.31
N GLU A 42 1.76 9.84 -7.24
CA GLU A 42 1.55 8.39 -7.27
C GLU A 42 0.33 7.98 -8.10
N ILE A 43 -0.77 8.74 -8.02
CA ILE A 43 -1.96 8.54 -8.88
C ILE A 43 -1.59 8.70 -10.36
N LEU A 44 -0.79 9.69 -10.72
CA LEU A 44 -0.31 9.88 -12.09
C LEU A 44 0.60 8.74 -12.52
N PHE A 45 1.49 8.29 -11.65
CA PHE A 45 2.41 7.19 -11.92
C PHE A 45 1.66 5.86 -12.15
N PHE A 46 0.81 5.44 -11.22
CA PHE A 46 -0.01 4.24 -11.37
C PHE A 46 -1.02 4.37 -12.51
N GLY A 47 -1.61 5.56 -12.71
CA GLY A 47 -2.54 5.85 -13.80
C GLY A 47 -1.89 5.71 -15.17
N GLY A 48 -0.66 6.19 -15.33
CA GLY A 48 0.15 5.98 -16.55
C GLY A 48 0.38 4.49 -16.82
N MET A 49 0.71 3.73 -15.78
CA MET A 49 0.92 2.29 -15.85
C MET A 49 -0.37 1.53 -16.22
N PHE A 50 -1.50 1.89 -15.64
CA PHE A 50 -2.81 1.32 -15.99
C PHE A 50 -3.19 1.67 -17.43
N THR A 51 -2.91 2.88 -17.87
CA THR A 51 -3.17 3.31 -19.26
C THR A 51 -2.33 2.48 -20.23
N ALA A 52 -1.04 2.33 -19.97
CA ALA A 52 -0.18 1.48 -20.79
C ALA A 52 -0.69 0.04 -20.87
N TYR A 53 -1.04 -0.54 -19.71
CA TYR A 53 -1.62 -1.88 -19.65
C TYR A 53 -2.91 -2.00 -20.51
N ILE A 54 -3.84 -1.04 -20.40
CA ILE A 54 -5.09 -1.05 -21.18
C ILE A 54 -4.83 -0.96 -22.67
N VAL A 55 -3.90 -0.09 -23.11
CA VAL A 55 -3.52 0.04 -24.51
C VAL A 55 -2.94 -1.26 -25.06
N TYR A 56 -1.98 -1.87 -24.35
CA TYR A 56 -1.39 -3.14 -24.76
C TYR A 56 -2.39 -4.28 -24.76
N ARG A 57 -3.30 -4.32 -23.81
CA ARG A 57 -4.40 -5.28 -23.76
C ARG A 57 -5.34 -5.14 -24.97
N LEU A 58 -5.65 -3.93 -25.42
CA LEU A 58 -6.48 -3.72 -26.60
C LEU A 58 -5.77 -4.19 -27.88
N LEU A 59 -4.46 -3.99 -27.97
CA LEU A 59 -3.65 -4.41 -29.12
C LEU A 59 -3.41 -5.92 -29.16
N HIS A 60 -3.28 -6.58 -27.99
CA HIS A 60 -2.95 -8.00 -27.85
C HIS A 60 -3.99 -8.74 -27.00
N TYR A 61 -5.28 -8.51 -27.32
CA TYR A 61 -6.41 -8.97 -26.48
C TYR A 61 -6.33 -10.46 -26.15
N GLN A 62 -6.09 -11.34 -27.15
CA GLN A 62 -6.06 -12.79 -26.93
C GLN A 62 -4.93 -13.20 -25.98
N SER A 63 -3.72 -12.64 -26.15
CA SER A 63 -2.57 -12.94 -25.30
C SER A 63 -2.80 -12.55 -23.84
N PHE A 64 -3.48 -11.41 -23.62
CA PHE A 64 -3.82 -10.94 -22.27
C PHE A 64 -4.93 -11.78 -21.61
N MET A 65 -5.88 -12.26 -22.41
CA MET A 65 -6.90 -13.22 -21.95
C MET A 65 -6.25 -14.53 -21.51
N ASP A 66 -5.42 -15.12 -22.37
CA ASP A 66 -4.71 -16.37 -22.08
C ASP A 66 -3.80 -16.21 -20.85
N GLY A 67 -3.05 -15.11 -20.75
CA GLY A 67 -2.20 -14.82 -19.59
C GLY A 67 -3.00 -14.71 -18.28
N SER A 68 -4.17 -14.07 -18.30
CA SER A 68 -4.99 -13.92 -17.09
C SER A 68 -5.56 -15.26 -16.57
N HIS A 69 -5.70 -16.27 -17.42
CA HIS A 69 -6.17 -17.60 -17.01
C HIS A 69 -5.19 -18.35 -16.12
N TYR A 70 -3.90 -17.98 -16.10
CA TYR A 70 -2.90 -18.53 -15.18
C TYR A 70 -3.06 -17.99 -13.77
N LEU A 71 -3.66 -16.81 -13.60
CA LEU A 71 -3.82 -16.21 -12.31
C LEU A 71 -4.98 -16.85 -11.53
N ILE A 72 -4.73 -17.21 -10.28
CA ILE A 72 -5.75 -17.81 -9.42
C ILE A 72 -6.57 -16.70 -8.75
N VAL A 73 -7.78 -16.48 -9.24
CA VAL A 73 -8.72 -15.45 -8.76
C VAL A 73 -8.95 -15.53 -7.24
N ARG A 74 -8.96 -16.74 -6.66
CA ARG A 74 -9.17 -16.94 -5.22
C ARG A 74 -8.12 -16.23 -4.38
N TYR A 75 -6.85 -16.28 -4.75
CA TYR A 75 -5.77 -15.59 -4.00
C TYR A 75 -5.89 -14.08 -4.13
N GLY A 76 -6.17 -13.55 -5.32
CA GLY A 76 -6.42 -12.13 -5.52
C GLY A 76 -7.63 -11.63 -4.73
N ALA A 77 -8.75 -12.38 -4.72
CA ALA A 77 -9.94 -12.04 -3.95
C ALA A 77 -9.69 -12.08 -2.42
N THR A 78 -8.98 -13.11 -1.93
CA THR A 78 -8.60 -13.20 -0.52
C THR A 78 -7.71 -12.03 -0.13
N ASN A 79 -6.72 -11.69 -0.94
CA ASN A 79 -5.84 -10.55 -0.74
C ASN A 79 -6.61 -9.22 -0.71
N THR A 80 -7.61 -9.06 -1.57
CA THR A 80 -8.49 -7.88 -1.57
C THR A 80 -9.27 -7.78 -0.26
N ALA A 81 -9.85 -8.88 0.22
CA ALA A 81 -10.56 -8.92 1.50
C ALA A 81 -9.63 -8.57 2.67
N VAL A 82 -8.41 -9.13 2.69
CA VAL A 82 -7.40 -8.84 3.72
C VAL A 82 -7.06 -7.35 3.74
N LEU A 83 -6.86 -6.71 2.59
CA LEU A 83 -6.54 -5.27 2.51
C LEU A 83 -7.72 -4.39 2.94
N ILE A 84 -8.96 -4.73 2.56
CA ILE A 84 -10.15 -3.99 3.04
C ILE A 84 -10.24 -4.06 4.57
N CYS A 85 -10.01 -5.22 5.18
CA CYS A 85 -9.94 -5.36 6.63
C CYS A 85 -8.78 -4.54 7.22
N SER A 86 -7.64 -4.53 6.58
CA SER A 86 -6.45 -3.74 6.97
C SER A 86 -6.74 -2.24 6.95
N SER A 87 -7.41 -1.76 5.90
CA SER A 87 -7.86 -0.38 5.78
C SER A 87 -8.78 0.03 6.94
N LEU A 88 -9.73 -0.86 7.31
CA LEU A 88 -10.61 -0.64 8.47
C LEU A 88 -9.82 -0.56 9.79
N THR A 89 -8.88 -1.49 10.01
CA THR A 89 -8.07 -1.49 11.25
C THR A 89 -7.19 -0.23 11.35
N MET A 90 -6.67 0.28 10.23
CA MET A 90 -5.93 1.55 10.19
C MET A 90 -6.82 2.74 10.57
N ALA A 91 -8.05 2.81 10.03
CA ALA A 91 -9.02 3.83 10.39
C ALA A 91 -9.38 3.79 11.89
N MET A 92 -9.51 2.58 12.47
CA MET A 92 -9.76 2.40 13.90
C MET A 92 -8.56 2.82 14.76
N ALA A 93 -7.33 2.63 14.30
CA ALA A 93 -6.12 3.13 14.97
C ALA A 93 -6.12 4.66 15.05
N ILE A 94 -6.38 5.33 13.92
CA ILE A 94 -6.45 6.80 13.84
C ILE A 94 -7.56 7.32 14.78
N ARG A 95 -8.76 6.75 14.71
CA ARG A 95 -9.87 7.13 15.57
C ARG A 95 -9.56 6.93 17.06
N SER A 96 -8.87 5.85 17.42
CA SER A 96 -8.45 5.58 18.79
C SER A 96 -7.49 6.67 19.30
N ALA A 97 -6.55 7.14 18.47
CA ALA A 97 -5.65 8.22 18.82
C ALA A 97 -6.37 9.56 18.96
N GLN A 98 -7.28 9.89 18.03
CA GLN A 98 -8.08 11.12 18.05
C GLN A 98 -8.96 11.24 19.29
N THR A 99 -9.59 10.13 19.72
CA THR A 99 -10.49 10.10 20.88
C THR A 99 -9.77 10.00 22.21
N GLY A 100 -8.42 10.01 22.22
CA GLY A 100 -7.62 9.92 23.45
C GLY A 100 -7.77 8.59 24.20
N LYS A 101 -8.21 7.52 23.52
CA LYS A 101 -8.25 6.18 24.11
C LYS A 101 -6.86 5.71 24.51
N SER A 102 -6.81 4.65 25.34
CA SER A 102 -5.56 4.07 25.81
C SER A 102 -4.57 3.84 24.66
N LYS A 103 -3.30 4.22 24.90
CA LYS A 103 -2.18 3.98 23.96
C LYS A 103 -2.13 2.51 23.48
N GLY A 104 -2.40 1.57 24.39
CA GLY A 104 -2.45 0.14 24.07
C GLY A 104 -3.50 -0.20 23.01
N ASN A 105 -4.65 0.49 23.01
CA ASN A 105 -5.69 0.26 22.00
C ASN A 105 -5.26 0.73 20.61
N THR A 106 -4.61 1.89 20.51
CA THR A 106 -4.05 2.39 19.24
C THR A 106 -2.94 1.48 18.72
N VAL A 107 -2.03 1.03 19.61
CA VAL A 107 -0.97 0.07 19.26
C VAL A 107 -1.55 -1.24 18.76
N ALA A 108 -2.60 -1.77 19.42
CA ALA A 108 -3.24 -3.02 19.01
C ALA A 108 -3.82 -2.92 17.59
N TRP A 109 -4.50 -1.83 17.24
CA TRP A 109 -5.02 -1.61 15.90
C TRP A 109 -3.93 -1.46 14.85
N LEU A 110 -2.83 -0.75 15.15
CA LEU A 110 -1.67 -0.62 14.25
C LEU A 110 -1.00 -1.97 14.00
N ILE A 111 -0.84 -2.80 15.04
CA ILE A 111 -0.29 -4.16 14.91
C ILE A 111 -1.23 -5.03 14.08
N ALA A 112 -2.54 -4.94 14.27
CA ALA A 112 -3.51 -5.67 13.45
C ALA A 112 -3.39 -5.28 11.96
N THR A 113 -3.27 -3.98 11.67
CA THR A 113 -3.04 -3.48 10.30
C THR A 113 -1.74 -4.05 9.71
N MET A 114 -0.65 -4.04 10.49
CA MET A 114 0.64 -4.57 10.07
C MET A 114 0.60 -6.08 9.79
N ILE A 115 -0.07 -6.86 10.65
CA ILE A 115 -0.24 -8.31 10.46
C ILE A 115 -1.02 -8.59 9.17
N LEU A 116 -2.11 -7.87 8.91
CA LEU A 116 -2.89 -8.02 7.69
C LEU A 116 -2.08 -7.64 6.45
N GLY A 117 -1.30 -6.56 6.49
CA GLY A 117 -0.39 -6.18 5.41
C GLY A 117 0.69 -7.24 5.14
N LEU A 118 1.30 -7.80 6.19
CA LEU A 118 2.26 -8.90 6.07
C LEU A 118 1.60 -10.18 5.53
N THR A 119 0.36 -10.46 5.92
CA THR A 119 -0.43 -11.58 5.38
C THR A 119 -0.64 -11.42 3.87
N PHE A 120 -1.01 -10.22 3.41
CA PHE A 120 -1.12 -9.91 1.99
C PHE A 120 0.20 -10.20 1.24
N ILE A 121 1.33 -9.67 1.75
CA ILE A 121 2.66 -9.88 1.15
C ILE A 121 3.00 -11.38 1.13
N GLY A 122 2.74 -12.09 2.24
CA GLY A 122 2.99 -13.52 2.35
C GLY A 122 2.21 -14.36 1.34
N ILE A 123 0.90 -14.09 1.18
CA ILE A 123 0.06 -14.75 0.18
C ILE A 123 0.61 -14.48 -1.22
N LYS A 124 0.95 -13.22 -1.52
CA LYS A 124 1.44 -12.81 -2.83
C LYS A 124 2.77 -13.46 -3.19
N LEU A 125 3.73 -13.47 -2.25
CA LEU A 125 5.06 -14.04 -2.49
C LEU A 125 5.03 -15.58 -2.55
N TYR A 126 4.35 -16.24 -1.61
CA TYR A 126 4.42 -17.68 -1.46
C TYR A 126 3.45 -18.43 -2.37
N PHE A 127 2.17 -17.99 -2.47
CA PHE A 127 1.16 -18.73 -3.23
C PHE A 127 1.07 -18.31 -4.70
N GLU A 128 1.54 -17.09 -5.06
CA GLU A 128 1.51 -16.63 -6.44
C GLU A 128 2.90 -16.60 -7.05
N TRP A 129 3.78 -15.71 -6.61
CA TRP A 129 5.08 -15.51 -7.26
C TRP A 129 6.01 -16.72 -7.17
N TYR A 130 6.04 -17.44 -6.05
CA TYR A 130 6.83 -18.68 -5.95
C TYR A 130 6.30 -19.76 -6.89
N ARG A 131 4.98 -19.89 -7.02
CA ARG A 131 4.36 -20.80 -8.00
C ARG A 131 4.72 -20.38 -9.43
N ASP A 132 4.56 -19.10 -9.77
CA ASP A 132 4.87 -18.57 -11.10
C ASP A 132 6.36 -18.76 -11.45
N TRP A 133 7.24 -18.70 -10.45
CA TRP A 133 8.66 -19.09 -10.60
C TRP A 133 8.79 -20.58 -10.94
N MET A 134 8.15 -21.46 -10.21
CA MET A 134 8.24 -22.90 -10.45
C MET A 134 7.63 -23.31 -11.80
N GLU A 135 6.63 -22.59 -12.27
CA GLU A 135 5.98 -22.82 -13.57
C GLU A 135 6.75 -22.16 -14.74
N GLY A 136 7.83 -21.42 -14.46
CA GLY A 136 8.65 -20.77 -15.49
C GLY A 136 7.94 -19.60 -16.19
N LEU A 137 7.14 -18.85 -15.45
CA LEU A 137 6.34 -17.72 -15.97
C LEU A 137 7.00 -16.34 -15.73
N ILE A 138 8.27 -16.31 -15.28
CA ILE A 138 8.97 -15.03 -15.03
C ILE A 138 9.65 -14.54 -16.30
N PRO A 139 9.21 -13.42 -16.88
CA PRO A 139 9.74 -12.89 -18.12
C PRO A 139 11.25 -12.57 -18.01
N GLY A 140 12.01 -12.94 -19.02
CA GLY A 140 13.42 -12.62 -19.15
C GLY A 140 14.39 -13.46 -18.29
N PHE A 141 13.99 -13.88 -17.08
CA PHE A 141 14.87 -14.63 -16.18
C PHE A 141 14.60 -16.14 -16.19
N HIS A 142 13.36 -16.52 -16.17
CA HIS A 142 12.94 -17.92 -16.15
C HIS A 142 11.62 -18.08 -16.92
N TRP A 143 11.70 -17.82 -18.23
CA TRP A 143 10.56 -17.95 -19.13
C TRP A 143 10.65 -19.27 -19.89
N ILE A 144 9.67 -20.15 -19.70
CA ILE A 144 9.55 -21.39 -20.44
C ILE A 144 8.38 -21.23 -21.42
N PRO A 145 8.64 -21.13 -22.73
CA PRO A 145 7.57 -21.11 -23.73
C PRO A 145 6.77 -22.40 -23.66
N VAL A 146 5.52 -22.32 -23.25
CA VAL A 146 4.64 -23.48 -23.22
C VAL A 146 3.99 -23.66 -24.60
N ALA A 147 4.10 -24.86 -25.17
CA ALA A 147 3.51 -25.16 -26.47
C ALA A 147 1.99 -24.96 -26.45
N GLY A 148 1.46 -24.17 -27.38
CA GLY A 148 0.04 -23.86 -27.49
C GLY A 148 -0.37 -22.48 -26.96
N HIS A 149 0.57 -21.66 -26.44
CA HIS A 149 0.27 -20.30 -26.01
C HIS A 149 0.29 -19.32 -27.16
N THR A 150 -0.62 -18.34 -27.08
CA THR A 150 -0.65 -17.22 -28.03
C THR A 150 0.66 -16.42 -27.91
N PRO A 151 1.32 -16.06 -29.01
CA PRO A 151 2.48 -15.18 -28.97
C PRO A 151 2.13 -13.88 -28.23
N GLY A 152 2.94 -13.51 -27.22
CA GLY A 152 2.73 -12.28 -26.42
C GLY A 152 2.19 -12.48 -24.99
N VAL A 153 1.93 -13.71 -24.55
CA VAL A 153 1.59 -14.01 -23.15
C VAL A 153 2.69 -13.56 -22.20
N GLU A 154 3.97 -13.65 -22.59
CA GLU A 154 5.10 -13.12 -21.84
C GLU A 154 4.94 -11.63 -21.52
N GLN A 155 4.39 -10.84 -22.46
CA GLN A 155 4.17 -9.41 -22.26
C GLN A 155 3.11 -9.13 -21.19
N PHE A 156 2.06 -9.96 -21.08
CA PHE A 156 1.12 -9.88 -19.96
C PHE A 156 1.83 -10.09 -18.62
N PHE A 157 2.71 -11.10 -18.53
CA PHE A 157 3.47 -11.36 -17.31
C PHE A 157 4.47 -10.24 -16.98
N CYS A 158 5.06 -9.57 -17.99
CA CYS A 158 5.86 -8.35 -17.77
C CYS A 158 5.04 -7.29 -17.06
N PHE A 159 3.84 -6.97 -17.53
CA PHE A 159 2.95 -6.03 -16.86
C PHE A 159 2.53 -6.52 -15.48
N TYR A 160 2.16 -7.79 -15.35
CA TYR A 160 1.74 -8.37 -14.08
C TYR A 160 2.82 -8.24 -13.00
N PHE A 161 4.05 -8.68 -13.27
CA PHE A 161 5.14 -8.60 -12.30
C PHE A 161 5.55 -7.17 -12.02
N PHE A 162 5.58 -6.31 -13.05
CA PHE A 162 5.93 -4.90 -12.86
C PHE A 162 4.90 -4.16 -11.99
N MET A 163 3.62 -4.27 -12.32
CA MET A 163 2.55 -3.59 -11.59
C MET A 163 2.39 -4.11 -10.16
N THR A 164 2.35 -5.44 -10.00
CA THR A 164 2.24 -6.05 -8.67
C THR A 164 3.52 -5.91 -7.86
N GLY A 165 4.67 -5.88 -8.49
CA GLY A 165 5.97 -5.66 -7.84
C GLY A 165 6.09 -4.25 -7.27
N LEU A 166 5.71 -3.24 -8.04
CA LEU A 166 5.66 -1.86 -7.55
C LEU A 166 4.67 -1.71 -6.40
N HIS A 167 3.49 -2.31 -6.52
CA HIS A 167 2.52 -2.33 -5.44
C HIS A 167 3.08 -3.01 -4.18
N ALA A 168 3.73 -4.17 -4.33
CA ALA A 168 4.37 -4.87 -3.22
C ALA A 168 5.49 -4.03 -2.56
N LEU A 169 6.26 -3.28 -3.36
CA LEU A 169 7.25 -2.33 -2.83
C LEU A 169 6.61 -1.27 -1.95
N HIS A 170 5.50 -0.66 -2.40
CA HIS A 170 4.75 0.31 -1.61
C HIS A 170 4.19 -0.31 -0.32
N MET A 171 3.72 -1.56 -0.37
CA MET A 171 3.28 -2.31 0.82
C MET A 171 4.42 -2.51 1.83
N VAL A 172 5.63 -2.88 1.36
CA VAL A 172 6.81 -3.04 2.23
C VAL A 172 7.21 -1.71 2.88
N VAL A 173 7.23 -0.62 2.11
CA VAL A 173 7.46 0.75 2.65
C VAL A 173 6.40 1.10 3.68
N GLY A 174 5.13 0.82 3.39
CA GLY A 174 4.01 1.05 4.32
C GLY A 174 4.15 0.28 5.63
N VAL A 175 4.54 -1.01 5.58
CA VAL A 175 4.83 -1.82 6.78
C VAL A 175 5.99 -1.21 7.58
N GLY A 176 7.02 -0.69 6.91
CA GLY A 176 8.11 0.04 7.56
C GLY A 176 7.61 1.29 8.31
N ILE A 177 6.77 2.09 7.67
CA ILE A 177 6.13 3.27 8.29
C ILE A 177 5.28 2.85 9.51
N LEU A 178 4.44 1.82 9.36
CA LEU A 178 3.63 1.29 10.46
C LEU A 178 4.48 0.83 11.64
N THR A 179 5.62 0.19 11.39
CA THR A 179 6.55 -0.24 12.44
C THR A 179 7.06 0.95 13.24
N VAL A 180 7.47 2.04 12.56
CA VAL A 180 7.88 3.29 13.22
C VAL A 180 6.73 3.88 14.05
N LEU A 181 5.51 3.91 13.50
CA LEU A 181 4.33 4.42 14.20
C LEU A 181 4.00 3.61 15.46
N VAL A 182 4.08 2.28 15.39
CA VAL A 182 3.90 1.40 16.56
C VAL A 182 4.89 1.75 17.66
N ILE A 183 6.18 1.88 17.32
CA ILE A 183 7.23 2.25 18.28
C ILE A 183 6.97 3.64 18.89
N MET A 184 6.59 4.62 18.06
CA MET A 184 6.31 5.98 18.53
C MET A 184 5.07 6.01 19.43
N THR A 185 4.01 5.27 19.08
CA THR A 185 2.78 5.16 19.88
C THR A 185 3.07 4.51 21.23
N ALA A 186 3.82 3.40 21.24
CA ALA A 186 4.20 2.70 22.47
C ALA A 186 5.01 3.60 23.41
N ARG A 187 5.91 4.44 22.86
CA ARG A 187 6.67 5.44 23.60
C ARG A 187 5.84 6.66 24.05
N GLY A 188 4.56 6.70 23.70
CA GLY A 188 3.65 7.78 24.12
C GLY A 188 3.89 9.12 23.42
N ARG A 189 4.45 9.11 22.23
CA ARG A 189 4.67 10.33 21.45
C ARG A 189 3.39 10.93 20.86
N PHE A 190 2.31 10.14 20.74
CA PHE A 190 1.04 10.61 20.21
C PHE A 190 0.05 10.93 21.35
N SER A 191 -0.70 12.01 21.16
CA SER A 191 -1.77 12.46 22.03
C SER A 191 -2.98 12.87 21.18
N SER A 192 -4.12 13.13 21.84
CA SER A 192 -5.33 13.67 21.15
C SER A 192 -5.08 15.00 20.45
N GLN A 193 -4.02 15.72 20.80
CA GLN A 193 -3.62 16.98 20.16
C GLN A 193 -2.55 16.76 19.07
N TYR A 194 -1.74 15.70 19.16
CA TYR A 194 -0.66 15.41 18.22
C TYR A 194 -0.79 13.98 17.67
N TYR A 195 -1.57 13.81 16.61
CA TYR A 195 -1.79 12.56 15.89
C TYR A 195 -1.62 12.69 14.36
N ALA A 196 -1.22 13.88 13.88
CA ALA A 196 -1.03 14.15 12.45
C ALA A 196 -0.18 13.11 11.70
N PRO A 197 0.94 12.56 12.26
CA PRO A 197 1.70 11.53 11.57
C PRO A 197 0.90 10.24 11.33
N LEU A 198 -0.01 9.87 12.23
CA LEU A 198 -0.91 8.72 12.04
C LEU A 198 -1.92 8.98 10.90
N GLU A 199 -2.50 10.18 10.82
CA GLU A 199 -3.42 10.54 9.73
C GLU A 199 -2.72 10.51 8.37
N ILE A 200 -1.54 11.13 8.27
CA ILE A 200 -0.75 11.20 7.04
C ILE A 200 -0.35 9.80 6.57
N SER A 201 0.12 8.96 7.48
CA SER A 201 0.46 7.56 7.18
C SER A 201 -0.77 6.72 6.83
N GLY A 202 -1.92 7.04 7.42
CA GLY A 202 -3.19 6.40 7.09
C GLY A 202 -3.65 6.73 5.67
N LEU A 203 -3.49 7.97 5.22
CA LEU A 203 -3.76 8.35 3.82
C LEU A 203 -2.89 7.55 2.84
N TYR A 204 -1.59 7.40 3.16
CA TYR A 204 -0.69 6.56 2.35
C TYR A 204 -1.17 5.11 2.30
N TRP A 205 -1.50 4.50 3.46
CA TRP A 205 -1.95 3.11 3.54
C TRP A 205 -3.23 2.89 2.75
N HIS A 206 -4.23 3.75 2.92
CA HIS A 206 -5.48 3.69 2.16
C HIS A 206 -5.27 3.85 0.65
N PHE A 207 -4.35 4.72 0.23
CA PHE A 207 -3.99 4.86 -1.18
C PHE A 207 -3.45 3.54 -1.74
N VAL A 208 -2.51 2.89 -1.04
CA VAL A 208 -1.94 1.61 -1.48
C VAL A 208 -3.03 0.54 -1.57
N ASP A 209 -3.95 0.47 -0.59
CA ASP A 209 -5.09 -0.45 -0.63
C ASP A 209 -6.00 -0.18 -1.84
N ILE A 210 -6.29 1.09 -2.15
CA ILE A 210 -7.10 1.49 -3.31
C ILE A 210 -6.43 1.06 -4.62
N VAL A 211 -5.13 1.23 -4.77
CA VAL A 211 -4.38 0.77 -5.97
C VAL A 211 -4.60 -0.72 -6.19
N TRP A 212 -4.58 -1.55 -5.13
CA TRP A 212 -4.87 -2.98 -5.25
C TRP A 212 -6.30 -3.27 -5.72
N ILE A 213 -7.29 -2.51 -5.24
CA ILE A 213 -8.70 -2.65 -5.66
C ILE A 213 -8.85 -2.46 -7.18
N PHE A 214 -8.00 -1.63 -7.81
CA PHE A 214 -7.96 -1.49 -9.27
C PHE A 214 -7.10 -2.57 -9.94
N LEU A 215 -5.96 -2.95 -9.35
CA LEU A 215 -5.08 -4.00 -9.87
C LEU A 215 -5.76 -5.36 -9.97
N PHE A 216 -6.52 -5.73 -8.94
CA PHE A 216 -7.15 -7.04 -8.88
C PHE A 216 -8.11 -7.29 -10.06
N PRO A 217 -9.16 -6.48 -10.32
CA PRO A 217 -10.03 -6.73 -11.46
C PRO A 217 -9.31 -6.57 -12.80
N LEU A 218 -8.34 -5.64 -12.88
CA LEU A 218 -7.61 -5.37 -14.11
C LEU A 218 -6.74 -6.55 -14.56
N LEU A 219 -6.19 -7.33 -13.64
CA LEU A 219 -5.29 -8.44 -13.93
C LEU A 219 -6.00 -9.80 -13.87
N TYR A 220 -6.86 -10.04 -12.86
CA TYR A 220 -7.41 -11.35 -12.57
C TYR A 220 -8.80 -11.62 -13.17
N LEU A 221 -9.61 -10.60 -13.44
CA LEU A 221 -11.00 -10.77 -13.84
C LEU A 221 -11.24 -10.63 -15.36
N ILE A 222 -10.17 -10.41 -16.13
CA ILE A 222 -10.28 -10.19 -17.57
C ILE A 222 -10.73 -11.47 -18.30
N GLY A 223 -10.25 -12.63 -17.86
CA GLY A 223 -10.45 -13.91 -18.52
C GLY A 223 -11.86 -14.49 -18.45
N GLY A 224 -12.85 -13.74 -17.92
CA GLY A 224 -14.24 -14.19 -17.86
C GLY A 224 -14.49 -15.45 -17.01
N ARG A 225 -13.52 -15.87 -16.19
CA ARG A 225 -13.71 -16.99 -15.26
C ARG A 225 -14.58 -16.55 -14.09
N TYR A 226 -15.84 -16.94 -14.14
CA TYR A 226 -16.68 -16.95 -12.93
C TYR A 226 -16.20 -18.06 -11.96
N PRO A 227 -16.32 -17.86 -10.65
CA PRO A 227 -16.00 -18.90 -9.68
C PRO A 227 -16.88 -20.12 -9.93
N GLY A 228 -16.31 -21.18 -10.51
CA GLY A 228 -17.02 -22.44 -10.77
C GLY A 228 -16.90 -23.05 -12.17
N SER A 229 -16.17 -22.41 -13.12
CA SER A 229 -15.88 -23.00 -14.45
C SER A 229 -14.49 -23.55 -14.53
#